data_5f5609ab1dcfe3f9d975258f3e061689
#
_entry.id   5f5609ab1dcfe3f9d975258f3e061689
#
_cell.length_a   1.000
_cell.length_b   1.000
_cell.length_c   1.000
_cell.angle_alpha   90.00
_cell.angle_beta   90.00
_cell.angle_gamma   90.00
#
_symmetry.space_group_name_H-M   'P 1'
#
loop_
_entity.id
_entity.type
_entity.pdbx_description
1 polymer ?
#
loop_
_entity_poly.entity_id
_entity_poly.type
_entity_poly.pdbx_seq_one_letter_code
_entity_poly.pdbx_strand_id
1 'polypeptide(L)'
;MKISFLCSNPRHPVNDYLYAWIKKNNSKHEIELVRQKKDLSGGDILFLISCTEIISSQERKAYISCLVLHASDLPKGRGWSPHIWSIIEGKEEITLTLLEANDEVDSGRIWQKLRFQVPKHALWDEINAQLFEKEIELIDFAVSNFNSVSPKPQDPNIKPTYYPRRTPDDSAIDPFKSIESQFDKIRVCDPDRFPAHIEMYGERYKIILEKVDDK
;
A
#
# COMPACT_ATOMS: atom_id res chain seq x y z
N MET A 1 -20.29 -0.08 -14.55
CA MET A 1 -19.38 -1.19 -14.21
C MET A 1 -19.70 -1.68 -12.82
N LYS A 2 -19.43 -2.95 -12.55
CA LYS A 2 -19.48 -3.52 -11.20
C LYS A 2 -18.06 -3.62 -10.64
N ILE A 3 -17.80 -2.93 -9.54
CA ILE A 3 -16.46 -2.74 -8.97
C ILE A 3 -16.46 -3.23 -7.52
N SER A 4 -15.53 -4.12 -7.21
CA SER A 4 -15.34 -4.63 -5.85
C SER A 4 -14.00 -4.14 -5.30
N PHE A 5 -14.02 -3.67 -4.06
CA PHE A 5 -12.83 -3.40 -3.26
C PHE A 5 -12.71 -4.47 -2.17
N LEU A 6 -11.56 -5.11 -2.07
CA LEU A 6 -11.23 -5.98 -0.95
C LEU A 6 -10.13 -5.32 -0.12
N CYS A 7 -10.53 -4.83 1.08
CA CYS A 7 -9.61 -4.26 2.06
C CYS A 7 -9.81 -4.99 3.39
N SER A 8 -8.87 -5.87 3.74
CA SER A 8 -9.06 -6.84 4.84
C SER A 8 -9.21 -6.20 6.23
N ASN A 9 -8.58 -5.04 6.48
CA ASN A 9 -8.64 -4.39 7.78
C ASN A 9 -9.62 -3.20 7.77
N PRO A 10 -10.77 -3.28 8.49
CA PRO A 10 -11.75 -2.18 8.55
C PRO A 10 -11.20 -0.90 9.21
N ARG A 11 -10.13 -0.98 10.00
CA ARG A 11 -9.47 0.17 10.64
C ARG A 11 -8.26 0.68 9.87
N HIS A 12 -8.01 0.18 8.64
CA HIS A 12 -6.92 0.70 7.82
C HIS A 12 -7.27 2.13 7.33
N PRO A 13 -6.37 3.11 7.47
CA PRO A 13 -6.68 4.52 7.16
C PRO A 13 -7.04 4.77 5.68
N VAL A 14 -6.66 3.89 4.76
CA VAL A 14 -7.10 3.97 3.35
C VAL A 14 -8.63 3.90 3.19
N ASN A 15 -9.33 3.34 4.18
CA ASN A 15 -10.79 3.21 4.08
C ASN A 15 -11.51 4.55 3.95
N ASP A 16 -11.02 5.62 4.57
CA ASP A 16 -11.63 6.95 4.46
C ASP A 16 -11.58 7.45 3.01
N TYR A 17 -10.47 7.21 2.32
CA TYR A 17 -10.30 7.52 0.90
C TYR A 17 -11.21 6.66 0.02
N LEU A 18 -11.32 5.35 0.32
CA LEU A 18 -12.22 4.45 -0.41
C LEU A 18 -13.69 4.84 -0.22
N TYR A 19 -14.12 5.15 1.00
CA TYR A 19 -15.48 5.60 1.26
C TYR A 19 -15.80 6.93 0.52
N ALA A 20 -14.88 7.87 0.51
CA ALA A 20 -15.04 9.12 -0.23
C ALA A 20 -15.16 8.86 -1.75
N TRP A 21 -14.31 7.98 -2.29
CA TRP A 21 -14.35 7.59 -3.69
C TRP A 21 -15.66 6.88 -4.05
N ILE A 22 -16.09 5.92 -3.24
CA ILE A 22 -17.36 5.19 -3.42
C ILE A 22 -18.54 6.16 -3.43
N LYS A 23 -18.61 7.06 -2.45
CA LYS A 23 -19.67 8.08 -2.36
C LYS A 23 -19.75 8.94 -3.62
N LYS A 24 -18.61 9.29 -4.21
CA LYS A 24 -18.53 10.11 -5.44
C LYS A 24 -18.99 9.33 -6.68
N ASN A 25 -18.80 8.00 -6.71
CA ASN A 25 -18.94 7.19 -7.93
C ASN A 25 -20.12 6.21 -7.91
N ASN A 26 -20.84 6.02 -6.80
CA ASN A 26 -21.93 5.06 -6.65
C ASN A 26 -23.16 5.35 -7.53
N SER A 27 -23.28 6.57 -8.06
CA SER A 27 -24.32 6.90 -9.05
C SER A 27 -24.00 6.41 -10.47
N LYS A 28 -22.73 6.09 -10.75
CA LYS A 28 -22.23 5.68 -12.08
C LYS A 28 -21.89 4.19 -12.16
N HIS A 29 -21.59 3.59 -11.02
CA HIS A 29 -21.09 2.21 -10.92
C HIS A 29 -21.79 1.48 -9.77
N GLU A 30 -21.96 0.18 -9.92
CA GLU A 30 -22.30 -0.71 -8.80
C GLU A 30 -21.01 -1.01 -8.03
N ILE A 31 -20.94 -0.61 -6.75
CA ILE A 31 -19.69 -0.67 -6.00
C ILE A 31 -19.91 -1.39 -4.67
N GLU A 32 -19.03 -2.33 -4.36
CA GLU A 32 -18.97 -2.98 -3.05
C GLU A 32 -17.59 -2.83 -2.41
N LEU A 33 -17.56 -2.77 -1.08
CA LEU A 33 -16.35 -2.81 -0.27
C LEU A 33 -16.47 -3.95 0.73
N VAL A 34 -15.71 -5.01 0.53
CA VAL A 34 -15.74 -6.22 1.35
C VAL A 34 -14.46 -6.38 2.17
N ARG A 35 -14.56 -7.18 3.23
CA ARG A 35 -13.46 -7.44 4.18
C ARG A 35 -12.84 -8.83 4.03
N GLN A 36 -13.57 -9.74 3.43
CA GLN A 36 -13.14 -11.11 3.22
C GLN A 36 -13.49 -11.55 1.79
N LYS A 37 -12.63 -12.35 1.19
CA LYS A 37 -12.79 -12.83 -0.18
C LYS A 37 -14.06 -13.65 -0.41
N LYS A 38 -14.58 -14.31 0.63
CA LYS A 38 -15.85 -15.06 0.56
C LYS A 38 -17.08 -14.19 0.31
N ASP A 39 -16.97 -12.89 0.57
CA ASP A 39 -18.05 -11.92 0.40
C ASP A 39 -18.03 -11.25 -1.00
N LEU A 40 -17.06 -11.62 -1.85
CA LEU A 40 -16.92 -11.10 -3.21
C LEU A 40 -18.06 -11.62 -4.12
N SER A 41 -18.69 -10.72 -4.85
CA SER A 41 -19.85 -11.03 -5.69
C SER A 41 -19.54 -11.13 -7.20
N GLY A 42 -18.28 -10.95 -7.61
CA GLY A 42 -17.86 -10.91 -9.01
C GLY A 42 -18.20 -9.60 -9.69
N GLY A 43 -17.66 -9.35 -10.87
CA GLY A 43 -17.91 -8.12 -11.60
C GLY A 43 -16.87 -7.78 -12.65
N ASP A 44 -16.72 -6.49 -12.97
CA ASP A 44 -15.76 -6.03 -13.96
C ASP A 44 -14.35 -5.90 -13.37
N ILE A 45 -14.22 -5.21 -12.23
CA ILE A 45 -12.93 -4.97 -11.58
C ILE A 45 -12.99 -5.37 -10.10
N LEU A 46 -11.97 -6.10 -9.66
CA LEU A 46 -11.63 -6.30 -8.25
C LEU A 46 -10.34 -5.53 -7.94
N PHE A 47 -10.40 -4.60 -6.99
CA PHE A 47 -9.22 -3.95 -6.41
C PHE A 47 -8.83 -4.62 -5.09
N LEU A 48 -7.58 -5.07 -5.00
CA LEU A 48 -6.97 -5.61 -3.79
C LEU A 48 -6.14 -4.50 -3.12
N ILE A 49 -6.67 -3.92 -2.03
CA ILE A 49 -6.07 -2.77 -1.35
C ILE A 49 -5.80 -3.13 0.10
N SER A 50 -4.54 -3.09 0.51
CA SER A 50 -4.14 -3.54 1.86
C SER A 50 -4.77 -4.89 2.21
N CYS A 51 -4.82 -5.77 1.22
CA CYS A 51 -5.40 -7.10 1.32
C CYS A 51 -4.37 -8.09 1.85
N THR A 52 -4.76 -8.88 2.85
CA THR A 52 -3.92 -9.94 3.43
C THR A 52 -4.29 -11.33 2.92
N GLU A 53 -5.34 -11.43 2.11
CA GLU A 53 -5.80 -12.70 1.54
C GLU A 53 -5.24 -12.91 0.14
N ILE A 54 -4.87 -14.13 -0.15
CA ILE A 54 -4.49 -14.55 -1.51
C ILE A 54 -5.75 -14.92 -2.28
N ILE A 55 -5.95 -14.30 -3.44
CA ILE A 55 -7.07 -14.58 -4.34
C ILE A 55 -6.59 -15.60 -5.37
N SER A 56 -7.14 -16.79 -5.31
CA SER A 56 -6.79 -17.89 -6.22
C SER A 56 -7.18 -17.59 -7.67
N SER A 57 -6.58 -18.31 -8.62
CA SER A 57 -6.94 -18.20 -10.04
C SER A 57 -8.43 -18.48 -10.28
N GLN A 58 -9.04 -19.37 -9.51
CA GLN A 58 -10.47 -19.66 -9.60
C GLN A 58 -11.35 -18.48 -9.14
N GLU A 59 -10.98 -17.83 -8.04
CA GLU A 59 -11.70 -16.66 -7.54
C GLU A 59 -11.55 -15.46 -8.48
N ARG A 60 -10.36 -15.27 -9.08
CA ARG A 60 -10.13 -14.20 -10.06
C ARG A 60 -11.00 -14.32 -11.31
N LYS A 61 -11.40 -15.54 -11.73
CA LYS A 61 -12.29 -15.75 -12.89
C LYS A 61 -13.68 -15.12 -12.76
N ALA A 62 -14.09 -14.76 -11.55
CA ALA A 62 -15.34 -14.04 -11.30
C ALA A 62 -15.29 -12.56 -11.75
N TYR A 63 -14.11 -12.05 -12.10
CA TYR A 63 -13.86 -10.68 -12.53
C TYR A 63 -13.18 -10.63 -13.90
N ILE A 64 -13.42 -9.57 -14.66
CA ILE A 64 -12.69 -9.33 -15.91
C ILE A 64 -11.23 -8.94 -15.61
N SER A 65 -11.03 -8.11 -14.56
CA SER A 65 -9.71 -7.73 -14.10
C SER A 65 -9.63 -7.74 -12.57
N CYS A 66 -8.57 -8.34 -12.04
CA CYS A 66 -8.20 -8.28 -10.62
C CYS A 66 -6.91 -7.48 -10.49
N LEU A 67 -6.97 -6.35 -9.81
CA LEU A 67 -5.89 -5.37 -9.75
C LEU A 67 -5.36 -5.21 -8.32
N VAL A 68 -4.04 -5.05 -8.23
CA VAL A 68 -3.32 -4.79 -6.98
C VAL A 68 -2.71 -3.40 -7.05
N LEU A 69 -2.79 -2.65 -5.96
CA LEU A 69 -2.03 -1.42 -5.74
C LEU A 69 -0.81 -1.76 -4.88
N HIS A 70 0.39 -1.64 -5.44
CA HIS A 70 1.63 -2.06 -4.81
C HIS A 70 2.68 -0.94 -4.85
N ALA A 71 3.13 -0.48 -3.68
CA ALA A 71 3.96 0.72 -3.56
C ALA A 71 5.45 0.44 -3.77
N SER A 72 5.80 -0.13 -4.92
CA SER A 72 7.19 -0.35 -5.37
C SER A 72 7.35 -0.24 -6.87
N ASP A 73 8.59 -0.05 -7.32
CA ASP A 73 8.97 -0.05 -8.75
C ASP A 73 9.23 -1.47 -9.24
N LEU A 74 8.13 -2.23 -9.41
CA LEU A 74 8.17 -3.61 -9.86
C LEU A 74 8.99 -3.79 -11.15
N PRO A 75 9.77 -4.89 -11.23
CA PRO A 75 9.74 -6.10 -10.41
C PRO A 75 10.53 -6.02 -9.07
N LYS A 76 11.13 -4.89 -8.72
CA LYS A 76 11.82 -4.72 -7.44
C LYS A 76 10.82 -4.40 -6.33
N GLY A 77 11.08 -4.95 -5.13
CA GLY A 77 10.29 -4.65 -3.93
C GLY A 77 8.91 -5.31 -3.90
N ARG A 78 8.77 -6.53 -4.43
CA ARG A 78 7.59 -7.37 -4.20
C ARG A 78 7.43 -7.67 -2.71
N GLY A 79 6.23 -8.06 -2.28
CA GLY A 79 5.96 -8.50 -0.91
C GLY A 79 5.35 -7.41 -0.03
N TRP A 80 5.81 -7.29 1.22
CA TRP A 80 5.08 -6.57 2.26
C TRP A 80 5.57 -5.14 2.49
N SER A 81 4.62 -4.18 2.58
CA SER A 81 4.87 -2.78 2.97
C SER A 81 6.07 -2.13 2.26
N PRO A 82 6.20 -2.23 0.92
CA PRO A 82 7.42 -1.87 0.20
C PRO A 82 7.79 -0.39 0.33
N HIS A 83 6.81 0.53 0.44
CA HIS A 83 7.08 1.94 0.68
C HIS A 83 7.77 2.19 2.02
N ILE A 84 7.38 1.47 3.07
CA ILE A 84 8.00 1.59 4.40
C ILE A 84 9.47 1.16 4.34
N TRP A 85 9.73 -0.01 3.76
CA TRP A 85 11.10 -0.51 3.58
C TRP A 85 11.94 0.45 2.73
N SER A 86 11.37 0.95 1.64
CA SER A 86 12.06 1.91 0.77
C SER A 86 12.47 3.18 1.51
N ILE A 87 11.60 3.71 2.38
CA ILE A 87 11.91 4.89 3.19
C ILE A 87 13.00 4.57 4.24
N ILE A 88 12.92 3.42 4.91
CA ILE A 88 13.96 2.98 5.85
C ILE A 88 15.32 2.80 5.14
N GLU A 89 15.31 2.40 3.86
CA GLU A 89 16.50 2.35 3.01
C GLU A 89 16.99 3.74 2.53
N GLY A 90 16.33 4.84 2.95
CA GLY A 90 16.71 6.21 2.62
C GLY A 90 16.18 6.72 1.27
N LYS A 91 15.22 6.05 0.64
CA LYS A 91 14.62 6.53 -0.61
C LYS A 91 13.64 7.67 -0.32
N GLU A 92 13.73 8.72 -1.13
CA GLU A 92 12.86 9.91 -1.06
C GLU A 92 11.77 9.91 -2.16
N GLU A 93 11.86 8.99 -3.11
CA GLU A 93 10.85 8.79 -4.15
C GLU A 93 10.24 7.38 -4.02
N ILE A 94 8.93 7.33 -4.00
CA ILE A 94 8.16 6.08 -4.00
C ILE A 94 7.45 5.93 -5.34
N THR A 95 7.55 4.74 -5.91
CA THR A 95 6.74 4.33 -7.06
C THR A 95 5.56 3.53 -6.56
N LEU A 96 4.36 3.90 -6.99
CA LEU A 96 3.15 3.11 -6.81
C LEU A 96 2.80 2.45 -8.14
N THR A 97 2.64 1.13 -8.15
CA THR A 97 2.34 0.33 -9.33
C THR A 97 0.93 -0.25 -9.22
N LEU A 98 0.12 -0.03 -10.26
CA LEU A 98 -1.13 -0.74 -10.49
C LEU A 98 -0.82 -1.93 -11.41
N LEU A 99 -1.12 -3.15 -10.96
CA LEU A 99 -0.83 -4.37 -11.68
C LEU A 99 -1.95 -5.39 -11.57
N GLU A 100 -1.96 -6.37 -12.46
CA GLU A 100 -2.87 -7.51 -12.38
C GLU A 100 -2.45 -8.47 -11.24
N ALA A 101 -3.42 -9.01 -10.53
CA ALA A 101 -3.18 -10.10 -9.60
C ALA A 101 -2.81 -11.38 -10.36
N ASN A 102 -1.78 -12.08 -9.90
CA ASN A 102 -1.29 -13.33 -10.48
C ASN A 102 -1.10 -14.39 -9.38
N ASP A 103 -0.78 -15.63 -9.77
CA ASP A 103 -0.51 -16.71 -8.82
C ASP A 103 0.77 -16.47 -8.01
N GLU A 104 1.80 -15.91 -8.65
CA GLU A 104 2.98 -15.41 -7.96
C GLU A 104 2.69 -13.97 -7.51
N VAL A 105 2.97 -13.69 -6.23
CA VAL A 105 2.71 -12.38 -5.60
C VAL A 105 3.44 -11.27 -6.37
N ASP A 106 2.71 -10.18 -6.66
CA ASP A 106 3.19 -8.97 -7.31
C ASP A 106 3.93 -9.18 -8.65
N SER A 107 3.62 -10.28 -9.36
CA SER A 107 4.27 -10.65 -10.64
C SER A 107 3.45 -10.31 -11.88
N GLY A 108 2.22 -9.83 -11.73
CA GLY A 108 1.30 -9.57 -12.82
C GLY A 108 1.74 -8.45 -13.77
N ARG A 109 0.99 -8.31 -14.86
CA ARG A 109 1.23 -7.26 -15.85
C ARG A 109 0.88 -5.89 -15.26
N ILE A 110 1.70 -4.90 -15.60
CA ILE A 110 1.59 -3.53 -15.10
C ILE A 110 0.60 -2.75 -15.98
N TRP A 111 -0.39 -2.14 -15.34
CA TRP A 111 -1.32 -1.21 -15.97
C TRP A 111 -0.75 0.20 -16.01
N GLN A 112 -0.24 0.69 -14.87
CA GLN A 112 0.29 2.05 -14.72
C GLN A 112 1.25 2.13 -13.53
N LYS A 113 2.16 3.10 -13.58
CA LYS A 113 3.01 3.50 -12.46
C LYS A 113 2.87 5.00 -12.22
N LEU A 114 2.81 5.40 -10.96
CA LEU A 114 2.94 6.78 -10.52
C LEU A 114 4.13 6.90 -9.58
N ARG A 115 4.75 8.08 -9.55
CA ARG A 115 5.82 8.40 -8.62
C ARG A 115 5.45 9.62 -7.81
N PHE A 116 5.87 9.63 -6.57
CA PHE A 116 5.71 10.77 -5.69
C PHE A 116 6.91 10.91 -4.75
N GLN A 117 7.20 12.15 -4.38
CA GLN A 117 8.28 12.46 -3.46
C GLN A 117 7.79 12.34 -2.02
N VAL A 118 8.61 11.75 -1.16
CA VAL A 118 8.39 11.68 0.28
C VAL A 118 9.42 12.58 0.96
N PRO A 119 9.04 13.81 1.37
CA PRO A 119 9.95 14.71 2.05
C PRO A 119 10.56 14.07 3.30
N LYS A 120 11.84 14.34 3.58
CA LYS A 120 12.55 13.77 4.74
C LYS A 120 11.87 14.08 6.08
N HIS A 121 11.18 15.21 6.17
CA HIS A 121 10.44 15.62 7.36
C HIS A 121 9.04 15.02 7.46
N ALA A 122 8.52 14.36 6.40
CA ALA A 122 7.17 13.79 6.44
C ALA A 122 7.10 12.62 7.42
N LEU A 123 6.07 12.63 8.27
CA LEU A 123 5.76 11.56 9.22
C LEU A 123 4.79 10.54 8.60
N TRP A 124 4.56 9.46 9.30
CA TRP A 124 3.77 8.30 8.87
C TRP A 124 2.39 8.66 8.32
N ASP A 125 1.71 9.63 8.89
CA ASP A 125 0.39 10.11 8.49
C ASP A 125 0.44 10.87 7.17
N GLU A 126 1.41 11.79 7.01
CA GLU A 126 1.65 12.54 5.78
C GLU A 126 2.10 11.61 4.63
N ILE A 127 2.94 10.62 4.94
CA ILE A 127 3.38 9.60 3.99
C ILE A 127 2.19 8.77 3.50
N ASN A 128 1.36 8.31 4.44
CA ASN A 128 0.16 7.54 4.12
C ASN A 128 -0.85 8.36 3.33
N ALA A 129 -1.07 9.63 3.69
CA ALA A 129 -1.99 10.51 2.96
C ALA A 129 -1.58 10.63 1.49
N GLN A 130 -0.32 10.91 1.20
CA GLN A 130 0.19 10.98 -0.18
C GLN A 130 0.05 9.64 -0.92
N LEU A 131 0.36 8.53 -0.27
CA LEU A 131 0.20 7.20 -0.85
C LEU A 131 -1.26 6.94 -1.23
N PHE A 132 -2.21 7.19 -0.32
CA PHE A 132 -3.62 6.92 -0.56
C PHE A 132 -4.23 7.83 -1.63
N GLU A 133 -3.80 9.10 -1.71
CA GLU A 133 -4.17 9.98 -2.82
C GLU A 133 -3.73 9.39 -4.16
N LYS A 134 -2.50 8.86 -4.25
CA LYS A 134 -1.99 8.21 -5.46
C LYS A 134 -2.68 6.87 -5.74
N GLU A 135 -3.09 6.13 -4.73
CA GLU A 135 -3.93 4.94 -4.89
C GLU A 135 -5.27 5.29 -5.53
N ILE A 136 -5.94 6.34 -5.07
CA ILE A 136 -7.20 6.83 -5.67
C ILE A 136 -6.98 7.28 -7.12
N GLU A 137 -5.89 7.98 -7.42
CA GLU A 137 -5.55 8.39 -8.80
C GLU A 137 -5.40 7.17 -9.73
N LEU A 138 -4.79 6.08 -9.26
CA LEU A 138 -4.65 4.83 -10.03
C LEU A 138 -5.98 4.06 -10.14
N ILE A 139 -6.85 4.13 -9.15
CA ILE A 139 -8.22 3.59 -9.24
C ILE A 139 -9.02 4.35 -10.30
N ASP A 140 -8.98 5.69 -10.29
CA ASP A 140 -9.61 6.51 -11.33
C ASP A 140 -9.05 6.21 -12.72
N PHE A 141 -7.73 6.04 -12.85
CA PHE A 141 -7.09 5.63 -14.08
C PHE A 141 -7.63 4.27 -14.56
N ALA A 142 -7.68 3.27 -13.69
CA ALA A 142 -8.15 1.93 -14.05
C ALA A 142 -9.60 1.93 -14.54
N VAL A 143 -10.48 2.65 -13.84
CA VAL A 143 -11.91 2.75 -14.19
C VAL A 143 -12.10 3.49 -15.52
N SER A 144 -11.36 4.58 -15.72
CA SER A 144 -11.47 5.41 -16.92
C SER A 144 -10.90 4.75 -18.18
N ASN A 145 -9.86 3.90 -18.02
CA ASN A 145 -9.14 3.28 -19.13
C ASN A 145 -9.41 1.77 -19.26
N PHE A 146 -10.41 1.24 -18.57
CA PHE A 146 -10.68 -0.19 -18.46
C PHE A 146 -10.70 -0.92 -19.79
N ASN A 147 -11.35 -0.33 -20.81
CA ASN A 147 -11.49 -0.90 -22.14
C ASN A 147 -10.32 -0.57 -23.10
N SER A 148 -9.40 0.29 -22.73
CA SER A 148 -8.37 0.81 -23.63
C SER A 148 -6.94 0.52 -23.15
N VAL A 149 -6.75 0.20 -21.87
CA VAL A 149 -5.42 -0.08 -21.33
C VAL A 149 -4.82 -1.35 -21.94
N SER A 150 -3.53 -1.31 -22.22
CA SER A 150 -2.75 -2.47 -22.66
C SER A 150 -1.69 -2.78 -21.60
N PRO A 151 -1.97 -3.71 -20.66
CA PRO A 151 -1.05 -4.04 -19.60
C PRO A 151 0.26 -4.62 -20.11
N LYS A 152 1.39 -4.16 -19.57
CA LYS A 152 2.73 -4.58 -19.97
C LYS A 152 3.32 -5.59 -19.00
N PRO A 153 4.02 -6.63 -19.46
CA PRO A 153 4.74 -7.53 -18.58
C PRO A 153 5.83 -6.76 -17.82
N GLN A 154 6.18 -7.23 -16.63
CA GLN A 154 7.36 -6.76 -15.92
C GLN A 154 8.61 -7.09 -16.72
N ASP A 155 9.66 -6.24 -16.62
CA ASP A 155 10.91 -6.44 -17.38
C ASP A 155 11.60 -7.74 -16.93
N PRO A 156 11.73 -8.75 -17.81
CA PRO A 156 12.35 -10.03 -17.46
C PRO A 156 13.87 -9.93 -17.22
N ASN A 157 14.51 -8.84 -17.64
CA ASN A 157 15.94 -8.60 -17.42
C ASN A 157 16.25 -8.05 -16.03
N ILE A 158 15.21 -7.60 -15.29
CA ILE A 158 15.36 -7.09 -13.93
C ILE A 158 15.05 -8.21 -12.95
N LYS A 159 16.05 -8.62 -12.15
CA LYS A 159 15.82 -9.62 -11.11
C LYS A 159 14.87 -9.08 -10.03
N PRO A 160 13.77 -9.77 -9.71
CA PRO A 160 12.87 -9.37 -8.64
C PRO A 160 13.57 -9.35 -7.27
N THR A 161 13.17 -8.41 -6.43
CA THR A 161 13.53 -8.39 -5.02
C THR A 161 12.27 -8.43 -4.16
N TYR A 162 12.39 -8.88 -2.91
CA TYR A 162 11.25 -9.10 -2.02
C TYR A 162 11.48 -8.46 -0.67
N TYR A 163 10.47 -7.77 -0.17
CA TYR A 163 10.44 -7.26 1.18
C TYR A 163 9.68 -8.22 2.11
N PRO A 164 10.25 -8.55 3.27
CA PRO A 164 9.59 -9.41 4.26
C PRO A 164 8.42 -8.67 4.92
N ARG A 165 7.54 -9.46 5.55
CA ARG A 165 6.50 -8.90 6.42
C ARG A 165 7.16 -8.27 7.64
N ARG A 166 6.77 -7.03 7.96
CA ARG A 166 7.26 -6.34 9.16
C ARG A 166 6.75 -7.02 10.43
N THR A 167 7.64 -7.09 11.40
CA THR A 167 7.39 -7.55 12.76
C THR A 167 7.52 -6.37 13.75
N PRO A 168 7.12 -6.49 15.01
CA PRO A 168 7.38 -5.47 16.03
C PRO A 168 8.87 -5.10 16.16
N ASP A 169 9.77 -6.06 15.99
CA ASP A 169 11.22 -5.83 16.11
C ASP A 169 11.76 -4.90 15.02
N ASP A 170 11.11 -4.84 13.85
CA ASP A 170 11.46 -3.89 12.79
C ASP A 170 11.15 -2.42 13.17
N SER A 171 10.42 -2.20 14.25
CA SER A 171 10.13 -0.88 14.82
C SER A 171 10.96 -0.58 16.09
N ALA A 172 11.86 -1.50 16.49
CA ALA A 172 12.75 -1.29 17.63
C ALA A 172 13.83 -0.26 17.28
N ILE A 173 14.01 0.73 18.14
CA ILE A 173 14.99 1.82 18.03
C ILE A 173 16.10 1.55 19.04
N ASP A 174 17.34 1.67 18.60
CA ASP A 174 18.50 1.50 19.45
C ASP A 174 18.72 2.77 20.32
N PRO A 175 18.59 2.71 21.64
CA PRO A 175 18.71 3.88 22.51
C PRO A 175 20.14 4.46 22.57
N PHE A 176 21.13 3.72 22.07
CA PHE A 176 22.54 4.13 22.06
C PHE A 176 22.97 4.75 20.72
N LYS A 177 22.09 4.78 19.71
CA LYS A 177 22.31 5.46 18.44
C LYS A 177 21.63 6.83 18.40
N SER A 178 22.14 7.72 17.55
CA SER A 178 21.49 9.02 17.37
C SER A 178 20.10 8.88 16.77
N ILE A 179 19.20 9.78 17.12
CA ILE A 179 17.85 9.86 16.51
C ILE A 179 17.98 10.09 15.01
N GLU A 180 18.91 10.95 14.58
CA GLU A 180 19.14 11.25 13.15
C GLU A 180 19.43 9.97 12.34
N SER A 181 20.30 9.10 12.84
CA SER A 181 20.65 7.85 12.13
C SER A 181 19.51 6.84 12.03
N GLN A 182 18.43 7.03 12.79
CA GLN A 182 17.28 6.15 12.87
C GLN A 182 15.96 6.87 12.49
N PHE A 183 16.06 8.13 12.06
CA PHE A 183 14.90 8.98 11.82
C PHE A 183 13.93 8.36 10.82
N ASP A 184 14.42 7.82 9.70
CA ASP A 184 13.58 7.15 8.69
C ASP A 184 12.83 5.95 9.27
N LYS A 185 13.43 5.23 10.21
CA LYS A 185 12.77 4.12 10.90
C LYS A 185 11.69 4.59 11.87
N ILE A 186 11.92 5.72 12.56
CA ILE A 186 10.96 6.27 13.52
C ILE A 186 9.77 6.91 12.78
N ARG A 187 10.03 7.76 11.78
CA ARG A 187 9.02 8.56 11.09
C ARG A 187 8.00 7.76 10.29
N VAL A 188 8.30 6.50 9.92
CA VAL A 188 7.36 5.61 9.23
C VAL A 188 6.48 4.80 10.18
N CYS A 189 6.71 4.89 11.49
CA CYS A 189 5.98 4.13 12.49
C CYS A 189 4.67 4.81 12.85
N ASP A 190 3.56 4.17 12.50
CA ASP A 190 2.22 4.51 12.97
C ASP A 190 2.12 4.18 14.46
N PRO A 191 1.91 5.16 15.34
CA PRO A 191 1.96 4.95 16.78
C PRO A 191 0.87 4.02 17.33
N ASP A 192 -0.21 3.81 16.57
CA ASP A 192 -1.33 2.97 17.02
C ASP A 192 -1.26 1.55 16.45
N ARG A 193 -0.67 1.39 15.26
CA ARG A 193 -0.63 0.11 14.56
C ARG A 193 0.74 -0.58 14.61
N PHE A 194 1.81 0.19 14.48
CA PHE A 194 3.20 -0.27 14.40
C PHE A 194 4.13 0.71 15.13
N PRO A 195 3.99 0.90 16.47
CA PRO A 195 4.72 1.92 17.19
C PRO A 195 6.23 1.70 17.18
N ALA A 196 6.99 2.78 17.00
CA ALA A 196 8.40 2.78 17.33
C ALA A 196 8.57 2.57 18.84
N HIS A 197 9.58 1.84 19.24
CA HIS A 197 9.83 1.57 20.67
C HIS A 197 11.31 1.40 20.97
N ILE A 198 11.65 1.64 22.24
CA ILE A 198 12.96 1.32 22.83
C ILE A 198 12.79 0.34 23.98
N GLU A 199 13.83 -0.44 24.25
CA GLU A 199 13.93 -1.26 25.46
C GLU A 199 15.04 -0.68 26.35
N MET A 200 14.64 -0.29 27.59
CA MET A 200 15.56 0.24 28.60
C MET A 200 15.14 -0.24 29.99
N TYR A 201 16.13 -0.58 30.80
CA TYR A 201 15.92 -1.03 32.19
C TYR A 201 14.96 -2.22 32.34
N GLY A 202 14.88 -3.09 31.30
CA GLY A 202 14.00 -4.25 31.29
C GLY A 202 12.56 -3.96 30.86
N GLU A 203 12.26 -2.72 30.47
CA GLU A 203 10.92 -2.28 30.04
C GLU A 203 10.94 -1.78 28.59
N ARG A 204 9.77 -1.88 27.94
CA ARG A 204 9.56 -1.39 26.58
C ARG A 204 8.78 -0.08 26.59
N TYR A 205 9.35 0.96 25.99
CA TYR A 205 8.77 2.29 25.92
C TYR A 205 8.38 2.62 24.48
N LYS A 206 7.14 3.08 24.26
CA LYS A 206 6.66 3.59 22.97
C LYS A 206 7.26 4.97 22.70
N ILE A 207 7.72 5.18 21.45
CA ILE A 207 8.16 6.48 20.95
C ILE A 207 7.09 7.01 20.01
N ILE A 208 6.66 8.26 20.22
CA ILE A 208 5.78 9.00 19.34
C ILE A 208 6.54 10.22 18.84
N LEU A 209 6.56 10.40 17.52
CA LEU A 209 7.17 11.56 16.88
C LEU A 209 6.04 12.46 16.36
N GLU A 210 6.05 13.70 16.81
CA GLU A 210 5.08 14.73 16.43
C GLU A 210 5.83 15.99 16.00
N LYS A 211 5.31 16.69 14.98
CA LYS A 211 5.82 18.02 14.63
C LYS A 211 5.29 19.05 15.62
N VAL A 212 6.17 19.97 15.99
CA VAL A 212 5.77 21.13 16.78
C VAL A 212 5.43 22.26 15.82
N ASP A 213 4.22 22.80 15.94
CA ASP A 213 3.84 23.99 15.17
C ASP A 213 4.66 25.16 15.66
N ASP A 214 5.39 25.81 14.75
CA ASP A 214 5.97 27.11 15.02
C ASP A 214 4.84 28.12 15.23
N LYS A 215 4.74 28.66 16.46
CA LYS A 215 3.77 29.69 16.81
C LYS A 215 4.20 31.05 16.27
#